data_a271fcf84ce79ac8c688dcdb421ab3af
#
_entry.id   a271fcf84ce79ac8c688dcdb421ab3af
#
_cell.length_a   1.000
_cell.length_b   1.000
_cell.length_c   1.000
_cell.angle_alpha   90.00
_cell.angle_beta   90.00
_cell.angle_gamma   90.00
#
_symmetry.space_group_name_H-M   'P 1'
#
loop_
_entity.id
_entity.type
_entity.pdbx_description
1 polymer ?
#
loop_
_entity_poly.entity_id
_entity_poly.type
_entity_poly.pdbx_seq_one_letter_code
_entity_poly.pdbx_strand_id
1 'polypeptide(L)'
;LVDNMDEIQRYLSATYPDAYIKLKRYNLMFKKYPIEAQFLGPDPAVLHQLADSARNIMKNTPEVCLITTDWEPQIPVLTIEYDQPAARALGLSRSDVSMSLLTAAGGIPIGSFYEGIHKNNIYLKCLDKEGQPIEDLGNTQVFSALPSLSGLLNEETMVKLKTGTLSKEDLVESMMGSTPLQQISKGIDIRWEDPVVPRYNGQRSQRVQCSPAPGIETEKARLTIADK
;
A
#
# COMPACT_ATOMS: atom_id res chain seq x y z
N LEU A 1 11.95 27.40 -25.65
CA LEU A 1 11.42 26.40 -24.69
C LEU A 1 12.57 25.70 -23.95
N VAL A 2 13.66 25.34 -24.63
CA VAL A 2 14.82 24.65 -24.05
C VAL A 2 15.59 25.56 -23.08
N ASP A 3 15.70 26.84 -23.41
CA ASP A 3 16.46 27.82 -22.60
C ASP A 3 15.78 28.16 -21.27
N ASN A 4 14.46 27.94 -21.19
CA ASN A 4 13.67 28.23 -19.99
C ASN A 4 13.38 26.97 -19.13
N MET A 5 13.95 25.81 -19.48
CA MET A 5 13.65 24.56 -18.76
C MET A 5 14.05 24.62 -17.27
N ASP A 6 15.18 25.24 -16.96
CA ASP A 6 15.66 25.35 -15.57
C ASP A 6 14.79 26.31 -14.75
N GLU A 7 14.25 27.35 -15.35
CA GLU A 7 13.31 28.26 -14.72
C GLU A 7 11.97 27.58 -14.47
N ILE A 8 11.43 26.87 -15.48
CA ILE A 8 10.20 26.09 -15.36
C ILE A 8 10.36 24.99 -14.30
N GLN A 9 11.50 24.28 -14.28
CA GLN A 9 11.79 23.25 -13.28
C GLN A 9 11.75 23.83 -11.86
N ARG A 10 12.41 24.99 -11.64
CA ARG A 10 12.42 25.67 -10.33
C ARG A 10 11.04 26.15 -9.94
N TYR A 11 10.30 26.74 -10.85
CA TYR A 11 8.93 27.21 -10.61
C TYR A 11 8.01 26.05 -10.20
N LEU A 12 8.01 24.97 -10.96
CA LEU A 12 7.18 23.80 -10.67
C LEU A 12 7.54 23.13 -9.35
N SER A 13 8.86 22.98 -9.05
CA SER A 13 9.31 22.40 -7.79
C SER A 13 8.97 23.27 -6.57
N ALA A 14 8.94 24.58 -6.74
CA ALA A 14 8.51 25.51 -5.68
C ALA A 14 6.99 25.54 -5.48
N THR A 15 6.23 25.40 -6.56
CA THR A 15 4.76 25.41 -6.52
C THR A 15 4.18 24.10 -5.97
N TYR A 16 4.84 22.98 -6.23
CA TYR A 16 4.40 21.63 -5.83
C TYR A 16 5.50 20.91 -5.03
N PRO A 17 5.73 21.29 -3.75
CA PRO A 17 6.85 20.76 -2.96
C PRO A 17 6.73 19.25 -2.68
N ASP A 18 5.52 18.71 -2.66
CA ASP A 18 5.23 17.28 -2.43
C ASP A 18 5.39 16.42 -3.70
N ALA A 19 5.63 17.04 -4.86
CA ALA A 19 5.78 16.35 -6.13
C ALA A 19 7.24 16.30 -6.58
N TYR A 20 7.71 15.11 -6.97
CA TYR A 20 8.99 14.98 -7.65
C TYR A 20 8.82 15.28 -9.14
N ILE A 21 9.22 16.48 -9.55
CA ILE A 21 9.08 16.96 -10.93
C ILE A 21 10.46 16.96 -11.59
N LYS A 22 10.59 16.30 -12.74
CA LYS A 22 11.81 16.25 -13.54
C LYS A 22 11.51 16.62 -14.98
N LEU A 23 11.98 17.78 -15.43
CA LEU A 23 12.03 18.14 -16.83
C LEU A 23 13.29 17.55 -17.47
N LYS A 24 13.14 16.85 -18.57
CA LYS A 24 14.25 16.19 -19.27
C LYS A 24 14.21 16.56 -20.75
N ARG A 25 15.37 16.91 -21.31
CA ARG A 25 15.54 17.00 -22.76
C ARG A 25 15.43 15.60 -23.37
N TYR A 26 14.86 15.52 -24.56
CA TYR A 26 14.86 14.27 -25.30
C TYR A 26 16.31 13.80 -25.51
N ASN A 27 16.59 12.58 -25.13
CA ASN A 27 17.87 11.94 -25.29
C ASN A 27 17.67 10.53 -25.82
N LEU A 28 18.42 10.14 -26.82
CA LEU A 28 18.43 8.79 -27.40
C LEU A 28 18.98 7.73 -26.45
N MET A 29 19.72 8.14 -25.40
CA MET A 29 20.17 7.21 -24.37
C MET A 29 19.04 6.82 -23.42
N PHE A 30 18.81 5.53 -23.26
CA PHE A 30 17.74 4.97 -22.41
C PHE A 30 17.96 5.14 -20.91
N LYS A 31 19.09 5.66 -20.45
CA LYS A 31 19.34 5.87 -19.02
C LYS A 31 18.49 7.02 -18.48
N LYS A 32 17.66 6.69 -17.49
CA LYS A 32 16.84 7.69 -16.79
C LYS A 32 17.70 8.66 -15.97
N TYR A 33 18.72 8.13 -15.32
CA TYR A 33 19.73 8.87 -14.55
C TYR A 33 21.12 8.46 -14.98
N PRO A 34 22.03 9.41 -15.26
CA PRO A 34 23.37 9.09 -15.71
C PRO A 34 24.33 8.68 -14.58
N ILE A 35 24.04 9.10 -13.34
CA ILE A 35 24.84 8.78 -12.15
C ILE A 35 23.99 7.96 -11.19
N GLU A 36 24.49 6.80 -10.79
CA GLU A 36 23.83 5.88 -9.89
C GLU A 36 24.84 5.29 -8.90
N ALA A 37 24.48 5.30 -7.61
CA ALA A 37 25.15 4.54 -6.56
C ALA A 37 24.25 3.38 -6.17
N GLN A 38 24.72 2.13 -6.33
CA GLN A 38 23.96 0.92 -6.04
C GLN A 38 24.53 0.20 -4.83
N PHE A 39 23.66 -0.09 -3.88
CA PHE A 39 23.96 -0.88 -2.67
C PHE A 39 23.27 -2.23 -2.76
N LEU A 40 23.96 -3.28 -2.39
CA LEU A 40 23.47 -4.67 -2.39
C LEU A 40 23.62 -5.24 -0.98
N GLY A 41 22.59 -5.89 -0.48
CA GLY A 41 22.66 -6.50 0.84
C GLY A 41 21.39 -7.24 1.25
N PRO A 42 21.46 -8.06 2.28
CA PRO A 42 20.32 -8.84 2.78
C PRO A 42 19.38 -8.01 3.66
N ASP A 43 19.89 -6.98 4.36
CA ASP A 43 19.16 -6.21 5.36
C ASP A 43 18.63 -4.89 4.77
N PRO A 44 17.30 -4.69 4.69
CA PRO A 44 16.69 -3.45 4.21
C PRO A 44 17.09 -2.22 5.05
N ALA A 45 17.21 -2.36 6.39
CA ALA A 45 17.52 -1.23 7.25
C ALA A 45 18.93 -0.67 6.97
N VAL A 46 19.89 -1.57 6.74
CA VAL A 46 21.26 -1.17 6.36
C VAL A 46 21.26 -0.50 4.99
N LEU A 47 20.50 -1.03 4.03
CA LEU A 47 20.40 -0.44 2.70
C LEU A 47 19.79 0.97 2.75
N HIS A 48 18.77 1.20 3.56
CA HIS A 48 18.20 2.54 3.78
C HIS A 48 19.23 3.51 4.36
N GLN A 49 19.99 3.09 5.38
CA GLN A 49 21.03 3.93 5.99
C GLN A 49 22.12 4.32 4.98
N LEU A 50 22.57 3.37 4.16
CA LEU A 50 23.56 3.62 3.12
C LEU A 50 23.02 4.55 2.03
N ALA A 51 21.78 4.33 1.61
CA ALA A 51 21.13 5.17 0.62
C ALA A 51 20.90 6.60 1.14
N ASP A 52 20.51 6.77 2.39
CA ASP A 52 20.36 8.09 3.02
C ASP A 52 21.69 8.81 3.15
N SER A 53 22.76 8.10 3.50
CA SER A 53 24.11 8.66 3.53
C SER A 53 24.55 9.13 2.15
N ALA A 54 24.40 8.30 1.13
CA ALA A 54 24.70 8.67 -0.26
C ALA A 54 23.84 9.85 -0.74
N ARG A 55 22.55 9.86 -0.41
CA ARG A 55 21.63 10.96 -0.74
C ARG A 55 22.08 12.27 -0.08
N ASN A 56 22.55 12.23 1.16
CA ASN A 56 23.05 13.40 1.86
C ASN A 56 24.35 13.92 1.24
N ILE A 57 25.28 13.03 0.86
CA ILE A 57 26.49 13.40 0.12
C ILE A 57 26.13 14.10 -1.20
N MET A 58 25.21 13.50 -1.97
CA MET A 58 24.74 14.06 -3.24
C MET A 58 24.05 15.43 -3.04
N LYS A 59 23.20 15.58 -2.01
CA LYS A 59 22.55 16.86 -1.70
C LYS A 59 23.52 17.98 -1.36
N ASN A 60 24.64 17.64 -0.73
CA ASN A 60 25.69 18.58 -0.36
C ASN A 60 26.74 18.79 -1.49
N THR A 61 26.48 18.28 -2.69
CA THR A 61 27.37 18.38 -3.85
C THR A 61 26.68 19.25 -4.92
N PRO A 62 27.14 20.49 -5.13
CA PRO A 62 26.46 21.45 -6.03
C PRO A 62 26.52 21.03 -7.51
N GLU A 63 27.40 20.11 -7.88
CA GLU A 63 27.57 19.59 -9.24
C GLU A 63 26.48 18.62 -9.65
N VAL A 64 25.56 18.26 -8.74
CA VAL A 64 24.44 17.33 -9.04
C VAL A 64 23.09 17.89 -8.64
N CYS A 65 22.06 17.40 -9.31
CA CYS A 65 20.68 17.77 -9.08
C CYS A 65 19.74 16.57 -9.30
N LEU A 66 18.45 16.74 -9.03
CA LEU A 66 17.40 15.74 -9.26
C LEU A 66 17.73 14.39 -8.62
N ILE A 67 18.07 14.44 -7.33
CA ILE A 67 18.46 13.28 -6.55
C ILE A 67 17.20 12.49 -6.17
N THR A 68 17.21 11.19 -6.42
CA THR A 68 16.10 10.28 -6.10
C THR A 68 16.63 8.89 -5.72
N THR A 69 15.75 8.07 -5.18
CA THR A 69 16.02 6.65 -4.92
C THR A 69 15.05 5.78 -5.70
N ASP A 70 15.42 4.55 -5.99
CA ASP A 70 14.57 3.56 -6.65
C ASP A 70 13.60 2.86 -5.69
N TRP A 71 13.83 2.97 -4.38
CA TRP A 71 12.83 2.57 -3.40
C TRP A 71 11.86 3.73 -3.15
N GLU A 72 10.58 3.42 -3.24
CA GLU A 72 9.53 4.37 -2.94
C GLU A 72 9.47 4.63 -1.42
N PRO A 73 8.87 5.75 -0.97
CA PRO A 73 8.64 5.99 0.45
C PRO A 73 7.86 4.83 1.07
N GLN A 74 8.19 4.51 2.32
CA GLN A 74 7.45 3.51 3.07
C GLN A 74 5.98 3.90 3.20
N ILE A 75 5.11 2.93 3.09
CA ILE A 75 3.67 3.09 3.24
C ILE A 75 3.19 2.46 4.55
N PRO A 76 2.17 3.03 5.19
CA PRO A 76 1.55 2.41 6.35
C PRO A 76 0.74 1.19 5.90
N VAL A 77 1.06 0.03 6.46
CA VAL A 77 0.37 -1.23 6.22
C VAL A 77 -0.31 -1.67 7.52
N LEU A 78 -1.62 -1.88 7.45
CA LEU A 78 -2.36 -2.44 8.57
C LEU A 78 -2.06 -3.93 8.68
N THR A 79 -1.41 -4.33 9.76
CA THR A 79 -1.06 -5.72 10.05
C THR A 79 -1.95 -6.25 11.15
N ILE A 80 -2.63 -7.37 10.86
CA ILE A 80 -3.51 -8.04 11.82
C ILE A 80 -2.85 -9.32 12.27
N GLU A 81 -2.62 -9.44 13.56
CA GLU A 81 -2.16 -10.69 14.15
C GLU A 81 -3.33 -11.66 14.29
N TYR A 82 -3.51 -12.51 13.28
CA TYR A 82 -4.62 -13.41 13.15
C TYR A 82 -4.54 -14.57 14.15
N ASP A 83 -5.59 -14.72 14.98
CA ASP A 83 -5.73 -15.86 15.88
C ASP A 83 -6.45 -17.02 15.15
N GLN A 84 -5.64 -17.91 14.58
CA GLN A 84 -6.15 -19.04 13.80
C GLN A 84 -7.02 -20.02 14.63
N PRO A 85 -6.68 -20.39 15.86
CA PRO A 85 -7.54 -21.21 16.71
C PRO A 85 -8.91 -20.60 16.96
N ALA A 86 -8.96 -19.31 17.35
CA ALA A 86 -10.21 -18.61 17.61
C ALA A 86 -11.09 -18.51 16.35
N ALA A 87 -10.49 -18.15 15.21
CA ALA A 87 -11.23 -18.06 13.96
C ALA A 87 -11.78 -19.42 13.49
N ARG A 88 -11.00 -20.51 13.64
CA ARG A 88 -11.47 -21.87 13.31
C ARG A 88 -12.63 -22.31 14.19
N ALA A 89 -12.61 -21.98 15.48
CA ALA A 89 -13.71 -22.28 16.39
C ALA A 89 -15.02 -21.59 15.95
N LEU A 90 -14.93 -20.45 15.29
CA LEU A 90 -16.05 -19.69 14.74
C LEU A 90 -16.35 -20.03 13.27
N GLY A 91 -15.66 -21.01 12.68
CA GLY A 91 -15.86 -21.41 11.30
C GLY A 91 -15.34 -20.42 10.26
N LEU A 92 -14.45 -19.48 10.67
CA LEU A 92 -13.92 -18.43 9.81
C LEU A 92 -12.56 -18.84 9.22
N SER A 93 -12.38 -18.54 7.93
CA SER A 93 -11.13 -18.73 7.22
C SER A 93 -10.37 -17.38 7.09
N ARG A 94 -9.08 -17.46 6.74
CA ARG A 94 -8.30 -16.24 6.37
C ARG A 94 -8.91 -15.48 5.19
N SER A 95 -9.52 -16.21 4.27
CA SER A 95 -10.18 -15.65 3.11
C SER A 95 -11.35 -14.77 3.51
N ASP A 96 -12.17 -15.22 4.47
CA ASP A 96 -13.33 -14.47 4.97
C ASP A 96 -12.87 -13.17 5.65
N VAL A 97 -11.82 -13.24 6.47
CA VAL A 97 -11.23 -12.05 7.12
C VAL A 97 -10.71 -11.07 6.08
N SER A 98 -9.95 -11.55 5.10
CA SER A 98 -9.38 -10.69 4.04
C SER A 98 -10.46 -10.03 3.21
N MET A 99 -11.53 -10.76 2.88
CA MET A 99 -12.64 -10.23 2.09
C MET A 99 -13.43 -9.18 2.87
N SER A 100 -13.71 -9.43 4.15
CA SER A 100 -14.41 -8.48 5.03
C SER A 100 -13.61 -7.19 5.21
N LEU A 101 -12.30 -7.30 5.43
CA LEU A 101 -11.41 -6.14 5.53
C LEU A 101 -11.31 -5.35 4.22
N LEU A 102 -11.21 -6.04 3.09
CA LEU A 102 -11.18 -5.38 1.79
C LEU A 102 -12.45 -4.58 1.54
N THR A 103 -13.61 -5.16 1.94
CA THR A 103 -14.92 -4.51 1.80
C THR A 103 -15.05 -3.30 2.72
N ALA A 104 -14.50 -3.39 3.94
CA ALA A 104 -14.52 -2.30 4.92
C ALA A 104 -13.58 -1.15 4.55
N ALA A 105 -12.36 -1.45 4.11
CA ALA A 105 -11.34 -0.44 3.83
C ALA A 105 -11.51 0.20 2.44
N GLY A 106 -11.35 -0.58 1.39
CA GLY A 106 -11.28 -0.07 0.01
C GLY A 106 -12.52 -0.35 -0.84
N GLY A 107 -13.23 -1.39 -0.49
CA GLY A 107 -14.32 -1.94 -1.29
C GLY A 107 -13.86 -2.97 -2.33
N ILE A 108 -14.79 -3.79 -2.77
CA ILE A 108 -14.59 -4.82 -3.77
C ILE A 108 -15.11 -4.33 -5.12
N PRO A 109 -14.31 -4.35 -6.19
CA PRO A 109 -14.80 -3.98 -7.52
C PRO A 109 -15.83 -5.03 -8.00
N ILE A 110 -17.06 -4.59 -8.21
CA ILE A 110 -18.17 -5.48 -8.65
C ILE A 110 -18.56 -5.25 -10.11
N GLY A 111 -18.04 -4.20 -10.74
CA GLY A 111 -18.36 -3.89 -12.12
C GLY A 111 -17.72 -2.59 -12.60
N SER A 112 -18.09 -2.18 -13.79
CA SER A 112 -17.65 -0.93 -14.38
C SER A 112 -18.82 -0.25 -15.08
N PHE A 113 -18.90 1.05 -14.95
CA PHE A 113 -19.84 1.92 -15.64
C PHE A 113 -19.08 2.80 -16.64
N TYR A 114 -19.60 2.95 -17.83
CA TYR A 114 -19.02 3.77 -18.89
C TYR A 114 -19.83 5.05 -19.09
N GLU A 115 -19.16 6.18 -19.00
CA GLU A 115 -19.70 7.49 -19.31
C GLU A 115 -18.91 8.07 -20.48
N GLY A 116 -19.46 7.93 -21.69
CA GLY A 116 -18.73 8.21 -22.92
C GLY A 116 -17.46 7.33 -23.05
N ILE A 117 -16.29 7.96 -23.05
CA ILE A 117 -14.98 7.29 -23.13
C ILE A 117 -14.38 6.96 -21.74
N HIS A 118 -14.98 7.45 -20.67
CA HIS A 118 -14.49 7.26 -19.32
C HIS A 118 -15.05 5.98 -18.70
N LYS A 119 -14.16 5.14 -18.19
CA LYS A 119 -14.51 3.93 -17.45
C LYS A 119 -14.42 4.21 -15.94
N ASN A 120 -15.57 4.13 -15.25
CA ASN A 120 -15.67 4.27 -13.80
C ASN A 120 -15.90 2.90 -13.17
N ASN A 121 -15.10 2.53 -12.19
CA ASN A 121 -15.29 1.26 -11.48
C ASN A 121 -16.35 1.42 -10.40
N ILE A 122 -17.19 0.40 -10.25
CA ILE A 122 -18.21 0.29 -9.20
C ILE A 122 -17.62 -0.54 -8.07
N TYR A 123 -17.63 0.01 -6.84
CA TYR A 123 -17.11 -0.67 -5.66
C TYR A 123 -18.23 -0.94 -4.66
N LEU A 124 -18.26 -2.17 -4.15
CA LEU A 124 -19.08 -2.55 -3.00
C LEU A 124 -18.28 -2.29 -1.72
N LYS A 125 -18.79 -1.45 -0.82
CA LYS A 125 -18.19 -1.13 0.47
C LYS A 125 -19.14 -1.45 1.62
N CYS A 126 -18.58 -1.91 2.75
CA CYS A 126 -19.30 -1.92 4.01
C CYS A 126 -19.24 -0.52 4.64
N LEU A 127 -20.38 -0.08 5.13
CA LEU A 127 -20.52 1.17 5.86
C LEU A 127 -20.99 0.85 7.28
N ASP A 128 -20.85 1.81 8.19
CA ASP A 128 -21.44 1.70 9.52
C ASP A 128 -22.97 1.86 9.47
N LYS A 129 -23.62 1.85 10.65
CA LYS A 129 -25.08 1.98 10.75
C LYS A 129 -25.58 3.35 10.32
N GLU A 130 -24.73 4.36 10.37
CA GLU A 130 -24.98 5.73 9.96
C GLU A 130 -24.65 5.98 8.48
N GLY A 131 -24.18 4.95 7.76
CA GLY A 131 -23.80 5.05 6.35
C GLY A 131 -22.44 5.72 6.10
N GLN A 132 -21.59 5.80 7.14
CA GLN A 132 -20.23 6.36 7.05
C GLN A 132 -19.18 5.26 6.84
N PRO A 133 -18.00 5.58 6.32
CA PRO A 133 -16.88 4.66 6.27
C PRO A 133 -16.52 4.14 7.67
N ILE A 134 -16.17 2.86 7.78
CA ILE A 134 -15.77 2.25 9.05
C ILE A 134 -14.40 2.82 9.44
N GLU A 135 -14.35 3.60 10.51
CA GLU A 135 -13.12 4.20 11.04
C GLU A 135 -12.31 3.19 11.89
N ASP A 136 -13.00 2.40 12.72
CA ASP A 136 -12.38 1.38 13.57
C ASP A 136 -12.48 0.01 12.92
N LEU A 137 -11.40 -0.42 12.28
CA LEU A 137 -11.31 -1.72 11.63
C LEU A 137 -11.41 -2.90 12.62
N GLY A 138 -11.13 -2.69 13.91
CA GLY A 138 -11.30 -3.73 14.93
C GLY A 138 -12.76 -4.17 15.10
N ASN A 139 -13.69 -3.25 14.89
CA ASN A 139 -15.12 -3.50 14.97
C ASN A 139 -15.73 -3.99 13.65
N THR A 140 -14.91 -4.12 12.60
CA THR A 140 -15.38 -4.67 11.31
C THR A 140 -15.98 -6.06 11.51
N GLN A 141 -17.19 -6.25 11.03
CA GLN A 141 -17.85 -7.55 11.08
C GLN A 141 -17.27 -8.46 9.99
N VAL A 142 -16.78 -9.61 10.42
CA VAL A 142 -16.28 -10.66 9.53
C VAL A 142 -17.40 -11.69 9.33
N PHE A 143 -17.73 -11.94 8.08
CA PHE A 143 -18.74 -12.89 7.67
C PHE A 143 -18.09 -14.16 7.14
N SER A 144 -18.63 -15.32 7.49
CA SER A 144 -18.25 -16.57 6.85
C SER A 144 -18.87 -16.65 5.46
N ALA A 145 -18.08 -17.01 4.45
CA ALA A 145 -18.59 -17.28 3.10
C ALA A 145 -19.41 -18.59 3.04
N LEU A 146 -19.18 -19.48 4.01
CA LEU A 146 -19.92 -20.73 4.13
C LEU A 146 -20.94 -20.63 5.27
N PRO A 147 -22.18 -21.09 5.06
CA PRO A 147 -23.16 -21.16 6.13
C PRO A 147 -22.62 -21.99 7.30
N SER A 148 -22.68 -21.45 8.50
CA SER A 148 -22.21 -22.13 9.70
C SER A 148 -23.40 -22.82 10.41
N LEU A 149 -23.28 -24.13 10.63
CA LEU A 149 -24.26 -24.86 11.43
C LEU A 149 -24.25 -24.44 12.91
N SER A 150 -23.17 -23.80 13.39
CA SER A 150 -23.08 -23.33 14.77
C SER A 150 -24.13 -22.26 15.11
N GLY A 151 -24.49 -21.41 14.12
CA GLY A 151 -25.56 -20.42 14.29
C GLY A 151 -26.95 -21.04 14.51
N LEU A 152 -27.18 -22.23 13.97
CA LEU A 152 -28.42 -22.98 14.19
C LEU A 152 -28.54 -23.53 15.61
N LEU A 153 -27.43 -23.70 16.32
CA LEU A 153 -27.40 -24.19 17.71
C LEU A 153 -27.55 -23.06 18.73
N ASN A 154 -27.75 -21.83 18.28
CA ASN A 154 -28.05 -20.71 19.18
C ASN A 154 -29.39 -20.92 19.89
N GLU A 155 -29.41 -20.57 21.18
CA GLU A 155 -30.60 -20.80 22.05
C GLU A 155 -31.87 -20.15 21.46
N GLU A 156 -31.76 -18.96 20.91
CA GLU A 156 -32.85 -18.22 20.27
C GLU A 156 -33.42 -18.97 19.04
N THR A 157 -32.51 -19.44 18.17
CA THR A 157 -32.88 -20.19 16.97
C THR A 157 -33.51 -21.53 17.33
N MET A 158 -33.00 -22.19 18.39
CA MET A 158 -33.59 -23.45 18.89
C MET A 158 -34.96 -23.25 19.52
N VAL A 159 -35.21 -22.12 20.17
CA VAL A 159 -36.55 -21.77 20.68
C VAL A 159 -37.52 -21.54 19.51
N LYS A 160 -37.13 -20.75 18.52
CA LYS A 160 -37.95 -20.51 17.32
C LYS A 160 -38.22 -21.79 16.54
N LEU A 161 -37.26 -22.72 16.48
CA LEU A 161 -37.45 -24.05 15.88
C LEU A 161 -38.49 -24.90 16.66
N LYS A 162 -38.37 -24.91 17.99
CA LYS A 162 -39.32 -25.66 18.87
C LYS A 162 -40.73 -25.09 18.84
N THR A 163 -40.90 -23.78 18.71
CA THR A 163 -42.17 -23.09 18.63
C THR A 163 -42.79 -23.09 17.23
N GLY A 164 -42.03 -23.55 16.21
CA GLY A 164 -42.50 -23.57 14.82
C GLY A 164 -42.60 -22.17 14.19
N THR A 165 -41.97 -21.17 14.79
CA THR A 165 -41.97 -19.76 14.33
C THR A 165 -40.73 -19.38 13.50
N LEU A 166 -39.87 -20.35 13.20
CA LEU A 166 -38.64 -20.12 12.44
C LEU A 166 -38.97 -19.81 10.97
N SER A 167 -38.67 -18.59 10.52
CA SER A 167 -38.83 -18.20 9.13
C SER A 167 -37.59 -18.60 8.28
N LYS A 168 -37.72 -18.55 6.95
CA LYS A 168 -36.58 -18.79 6.06
C LYS A 168 -35.53 -17.70 6.23
N GLU A 169 -35.96 -16.46 6.48
CA GLU A 169 -35.10 -15.31 6.72
C GLU A 169 -34.30 -15.51 8.01
N ASP A 170 -34.93 -15.89 9.12
CA ASP A 170 -34.29 -16.22 10.41
C ASP A 170 -33.26 -17.34 10.26
N LEU A 171 -33.56 -18.35 9.42
CA LEU A 171 -32.62 -19.43 9.15
C LEU A 171 -31.36 -18.96 8.41
N VAL A 172 -31.53 -18.14 7.39
CA VAL A 172 -30.41 -17.56 6.64
C VAL A 172 -29.58 -16.64 7.54
N GLU A 173 -30.23 -15.77 8.33
CA GLU A 173 -29.58 -14.86 9.26
C GLU A 173 -28.78 -15.62 10.34
N SER A 174 -29.32 -16.69 10.90
CA SER A 174 -28.61 -17.52 11.89
C SER A 174 -27.44 -18.29 11.30
N MET A 175 -27.51 -18.67 10.01
CA MET A 175 -26.43 -19.35 9.32
C MET A 175 -25.30 -18.38 8.84
N MET A 176 -25.62 -17.10 8.67
CA MET A 176 -24.68 -16.05 8.27
C MET A 176 -24.18 -15.28 9.50
N GLY A 177 -23.63 -16.01 10.47
CA GLY A 177 -23.02 -15.37 11.65
C GLY A 177 -21.94 -14.38 11.29
N SER A 178 -21.95 -13.23 11.94
CA SER A 178 -20.87 -12.24 11.86
C SER A 178 -20.12 -12.17 13.19
N THR A 179 -18.82 -11.92 13.11
CA THR A 179 -17.94 -11.83 14.28
C THR A 179 -17.08 -10.59 14.17
N PRO A 180 -16.99 -9.74 15.20
CA PRO A 180 -16.06 -8.62 15.20
C PRO A 180 -14.62 -9.10 15.04
N LEU A 181 -13.85 -8.40 14.21
CA LEU A 181 -12.44 -8.73 13.93
C LEU A 181 -11.60 -8.87 15.21
N GLN A 182 -11.87 -8.08 16.23
CA GLN A 182 -11.17 -8.15 17.51
C GLN A 182 -11.23 -9.52 18.18
N GLN A 183 -12.28 -10.30 17.96
CA GLN A 183 -12.43 -11.64 18.57
C GLN A 183 -11.54 -12.70 17.91
N ILE A 184 -11.07 -12.43 16.70
CA ILE A 184 -10.23 -13.34 15.90
C ILE A 184 -8.85 -12.76 15.61
N SER A 185 -8.48 -11.67 16.29
CA SER A 185 -7.18 -11.05 16.21
C SER A 185 -6.57 -10.89 17.60
N LYS A 186 -5.25 -11.06 17.71
CA LYS A 186 -4.48 -10.79 18.94
C LYS A 186 -4.04 -9.33 19.03
N GLY A 187 -4.06 -8.62 17.91
CA GLY A 187 -3.70 -7.22 17.81
C GLY A 187 -3.83 -6.71 16.39
N ILE A 188 -3.98 -5.40 16.27
CA ILE A 188 -4.01 -4.67 15.00
C ILE A 188 -2.97 -3.58 15.12
N ASP A 189 -1.93 -3.64 14.27
CA ASP A 189 -0.81 -2.72 14.27
C ASP A 189 -0.67 -2.06 12.90
N ILE A 190 -0.21 -0.81 12.89
CA ILE A 190 0.24 -0.13 11.68
C ILE A 190 1.75 -0.25 11.59
N ARG A 191 2.24 -0.91 10.56
CA ARG A 191 3.67 -1.03 10.26
C ARG A 191 4.01 -0.28 8.99
N TRP A 192 5.19 0.34 8.99
CA TRP A 192 5.72 0.98 7.79
C TRP A 192 6.50 -0.05 7.00
N GLU A 193 6.11 -0.26 5.76
CA GLU A 193 6.71 -1.25 4.87
C GLU A 193 7.09 -0.62 3.54
N ASP A 194 8.13 -1.18 2.93
CA ASP A 194 8.55 -0.77 1.59
C ASP A 194 7.59 -1.39 0.55
N PRO A 195 6.88 -0.58 -0.25
CA PRO A 195 5.89 -1.09 -1.20
C PRO A 195 6.54 -1.91 -2.33
N VAL A 196 7.78 -1.57 -2.68
CA VAL A 196 8.57 -2.26 -3.70
C VAL A 196 10.00 -2.43 -3.21
N VAL A 197 10.50 -3.65 -3.26
CA VAL A 197 11.89 -3.99 -2.92
C VAL A 197 12.61 -4.50 -4.17
N PRO A 198 13.34 -3.65 -4.89
CA PRO A 198 14.13 -4.05 -6.06
C PRO A 198 15.18 -5.09 -5.71
N ARG A 199 15.46 -5.96 -6.67
CA ARG A 199 16.50 -6.99 -6.54
C ARG A 199 17.43 -6.95 -7.76
N TYR A 200 18.71 -7.21 -7.50
CA TYR A 200 19.72 -7.38 -8.52
C TYR A 200 20.44 -8.72 -8.27
N ASN A 201 20.45 -9.60 -9.24
CA ASN A 201 21.00 -10.95 -9.11
C ASN A 201 20.49 -11.70 -7.86
N GLY A 202 19.18 -11.59 -7.54
CA GLY A 202 18.58 -12.24 -6.39
C GLY A 202 18.79 -11.54 -5.04
N GLN A 203 19.75 -10.63 -4.91
CA GLN A 203 19.97 -9.83 -3.70
C GLN A 203 19.12 -8.57 -3.70
N ARG A 204 18.71 -8.09 -2.53
CA ARG A 204 18.05 -6.79 -2.40
C ARG A 204 19.01 -5.70 -2.83
N SER A 205 18.49 -4.75 -3.60
CA SER A 205 19.27 -3.66 -4.20
C SER A 205 18.57 -2.34 -3.97
N GLN A 206 19.30 -1.36 -3.49
CA GLN A 206 18.82 0.02 -3.42
C GLN A 206 19.77 0.92 -4.18
N ARG A 207 19.22 1.81 -5.01
CA ARG A 207 19.98 2.77 -5.81
C ARG A 207 19.61 4.18 -5.41
N VAL A 208 20.65 5.01 -5.31
CA VAL A 208 20.51 6.46 -5.25
C VAL A 208 20.97 7.01 -6.59
N GLN A 209 20.15 7.82 -7.20
CA GLN A 209 20.30 8.27 -8.58
C GLN A 209 20.26 9.79 -8.64
N CYS A 210 21.09 10.38 -9.50
CA CYS A 210 21.07 11.81 -9.72
C CYS A 210 21.41 12.18 -11.17
N SER A 211 21.20 13.43 -11.50
CA SER A 211 21.62 14.03 -12.77
C SER A 211 22.73 15.07 -12.49
N PRO A 212 23.66 15.29 -13.41
CA PRO A 212 24.60 16.41 -13.29
C PRO A 212 23.83 17.73 -13.34
N ALA A 213 24.32 18.74 -12.63
CA ALA A 213 23.77 20.09 -12.68
C ALA A 213 23.93 20.67 -14.12
N PRO A 214 23.08 21.62 -14.52
CA PRO A 214 23.18 22.24 -15.83
C PRO A 214 24.58 22.77 -16.13
N GLY A 215 25.12 22.42 -17.28
CA GLY A 215 26.47 22.82 -17.70
C GLY A 215 27.62 22.02 -17.09
N ILE A 216 27.36 21.05 -16.23
CA ILE A 216 28.40 20.18 -15.65
C ILE A 216 28.45 18.85 -16.41
N GLU A 217 29.69 18.42 -16.73
CA GLU A 217 29.92 17.13 -17.35
C GLU A 217 29.62 15.97 -16.36
N THR A 218 28.99 14.91 -16.87
CA THR A 218 28.58 13.76 -16.05
C THR A 218 29.75 13.12 -15.30
N GLU A 219 30.89 12.95 -15.97
CA GLU A 219 32.04 12.31 -15.37
C GLU A 219 32.67 13.18 -14.26
N LYS A 220 32.72 14.49 -14.45
CA LYS A 220 33.18 15.42 -13.41
C LYS A 220 32.27 15.34 -12.17
N ALA A 221 30.97 15.39 -12.37
CA ALA A 221 30.00 15.26 -11.27
C ALA A 221 30.14 13.92 -10.53
N ARG A 222 30.33 12.82 -11.29
CA ARG A 222 30.53 11.48 -10.72
C ARG A 222 31.78 11.40 -9.84
N LEU A 223 32.91 11.93 -10.32
CA LEU A 223 34.17 11.95 -9.56
C LEU A 223 34.03 12.77 -8.27
N THR A 224 33.41 13.94 -8.33
CA THR A 224 33.17 14.77 -7.13
C THR A 224 32.35 14.06 -6.04
N ILE A 225 31.45 13.15 -6.43
CA ILE A 225 30.71 12.32 -5.47
C ILE A 225 31.58 11.18 -4.94
N ALA A 226 32.38 10.54 -5.82
CA ALA A 226 33.19 9.37 -5.46
C ALA A 226 34.31 9.70 -4.47
N ASP A 227 34.78 10.96 -4.46
CA ASP A 227 35.84 11.44 -3.57
C ASP A 227 35.33 11.80 -2.15
N LYS A 228 34.02 11.76 -1.91
CA LYS A 228 33.36 12.06 -0.61
C LYS A 228 32.82 10.83 0.06
#